data_4d3b6d58eed3b8dc23d5ca67e56f90a9
#
_entry.id   4d3b6d58eed3b8dc23d5ca67e56f90a9
#
_cell.length_a   1.000
_cell.length_b   1.000
_cell.length_c   1.000
_cell.angle_alpha   90.00
_cell.angle_beta   90.00
_cell.angle_gamma   90.00
#
_symmetry.space_group_name_H-M   'P 1'
#
loop_
_entity.id
_entity.type
_entity.pdbx_description
1 polymer ?
#
loop_
_entity_poly.entity_id
_entity_poly.type
_entity_poly.pdbx_seq_one_letter_code
_entity_poly.pdbx_strand_id
1 'polypeptide(L)'
;MCVWIYISFLRSFTGGFLVIRPSMTTFEEFRSVIRVGDHGHLGWGKTRIGNFWGGQTIQGILPYFYYSIHPGNSFELNRCVYNCMVDNPYVGQTRNCLDRKPTCQDCRLQDPEKVSSAHFTICQKPWTCNEHKNPKNAVLCANFHDKWFLLRDEFEIAHGLDRTYRMEDSAYKKSLGMCKGFGDDKYIPIPVMPASGVKQWSEQRKGPWNVIPTTASLI
;
A
#
# COMPACT_ATOMS: atom_id res chain seq x y z
N MET A 1 21.70 -3.39 8.59
CA MET A 1 20.69 -2.39 8.12
C MET A 1 19.41 -3.14 7.83
N CYS A 2 18.36 -2.96 8.63
CA CYS A 2 17.12 -3.71 8.45
C CYS A 2 16.16 -2.90 7.58
N VAL A 3 15.70 -3.50 6.48
CA VAL A 3 14.65 -2.98 5.64
C VAL A 3 13.44 -3.90 5.80
N TRP A 4 12.28 -3.32 6.11
CA TRP A 4 11.03 -4.07 6.23
C TRP A 4 10.30 -4.02 4.91
N ILE A 5 10.15 -5.16 4.25
CA ILE A 5 9.60 -5.24 2.91
C ILE A 5 8.51 -6.30 2.88
N TYR A 6 7.38 -5.96 2.25
CA TYR A 6 6.34 -6.94 1.94
C TYR A 6 6.64 -7.69 0.65
N ILE A 7 6.56 -9.02 0.68
CA ILE A 7 6.74 -9.89 -0.49
C ILE A 7 5.42 -10.58 -0.83
N SER A 8 5.05 -10.50 -2.11
CA SER A 8 4.06 -11.37 -2.71
C SER A 8 4.67 -12.04 -3.94
N PHE A 9 4.72 -13.36 -3.89
CA PHE A 9 4.83 -14.30 -5.01
C PHE A 9 6.07 -14.26 -5.92
N LEU A 10 6.70 -15.43 -6.11
CA LEU A 10 7.76 -15.75 -7.11
C LEU A 10 8.98 -14.80 -7.12
N ARG A 11 9.54 -14.45 -5.94
CA ARG A 11 10.65 -13.51 -5.85
C ARG A 11 10.30 -12.11 -6.41
N SER A 12 9.03 -11.71 -6.29
CA SER A 12 8.54 -10.36 -6.58
C SER A 12 8.05 -9.70 -5.32
N PHE A 13 8.26 -8.41 -5.21
CA PHE A 13 7.64 -7.56 -4.18
C PHE A 13 6.40 -6.89 -4.73
N THR A 14 5.34 -6.83 -3.96
CA THR A 14 4.38 -5.76 -4.15
C THR A 14 4.90 -4.56 -3.37
N GLY A 15 5.36 -3.53 -4.07
CA GLY A 15 5.92 -2.32 -3.46
C GLY A 15 4.87 -1.43 -2.78
N GLY A 16 3.80 -2.01 -2.22
CA GLY A 16 2.70 -1.25 -1.62
C GLY A 16 2.98 -0.76 -0.20
N PHE A 17 3.92 -1.37 0.52
CA PHE A 17 4.32 -0.94 1.86
C PHE A 17 5.79 -1.25 2.10
N LEU A 18 6.58 -0.23 2.39
CA LEU A 18 8.01 -0.33 2.65
C LEU A 18 8.37 0.49 3.87
N VAL A 19 9.17 -0.09 4.77
CA VAL A 19 9.81 0.63 5.86
C VAL A 19 11.31 0.54 5.66
N ILE A 20 11.95 1.67 5.37
CA ILE A 20 13.36 1.73 5.01
C ILE A 20 14.08 2.65 6.00
N ARG A 21 15.20 2.17 6.56
CA ARG A 21 16.11 3.04 7.29
C ARG A 21 16.94 3.84 6.26
N PRO A 22 16.87 5.17 6.26
CA PRO A 22 17.64 6.00 5.34
C PRO A 22 19.15 5.74 5.44
N SER A 23 19.82 5.60 4.28
CA SER A 23 21.28 5.44 4.19
C SER A 23 21.75 5.89 2.83
N MET A 24 22.64 6.86 2.79
CA MET A 24 23.22 7.38 1.55
C MET A 24 24.04 6.30 0.83
N THR A 25 24.79 5.49 1.57
CA THR A 25 25.57 4.38 0.99
C THR A 25 24.65 3.40 0.25
N THR A 26 23.59 2.92 0.92
CA THR A 26 22.61 2.01 0.31
C THR A 26 21.90 2.65 -0.87
N PHE A 27 21.60 3.94 -0.80
CA PHE A 27 20.97 4.68 -1.89
C PHE A 27 21.88 4.72 -3.13
N GLU A 28 23.18 5.02 -2.98
CA GLU A 28 24.12 5.05 -4.10
C GLU A 28 24.37 3.66 -4.69
N GLU A 29 24.44 2.63 -3.85
CA GLU A 29 24.51 1.24 -4.31
C GLU A 29 23.29 0.85 -5.13
N PHE A 30 22.08 1.18 -4.64
CA PHE A 30 20.84 0.93 -5.36
C PHE A 30 20.78 1.70 -6.70
N ARG A 31 21.22 2.96 -6.69
CA ARG A 31 21.35 3.74 -7.94
C ARG A 31 22.33 3.10 -8.93
N SER A 32 23.43 2.52 -8.45
CA SER A 32 24.38 1.80 -9.31
C SER A 32 23.74 0.58 -9.97
N VAL A 33 22.94 -0.19 -9.24
CA VAL A 33 22.17 -1.31 -9.80
C VAL A 33 21.22 -0.85 -10.90
N ILE A 34 20.52 0.26 -10.68
CA ILE A 34 19.63 0.86 -11.69
C ILE A 34 20.41 1.29 -12.93
N ARG A 35 21.56 1.93 -12.76
CA ARG A 35 22.40 2.41 -13.88
C ARG A 35 22.97 1.27 -14.71
N VAL A 36 23.40 0.19 -14.09
CA VAL A 36 23.88 -1.01 -14.77
C VAL A 36 22.75 -1.64 -15.59
N GLY A 37 21.53 -1.66 -15.04
CA GLY A 37 20.34 -2.12 -15.74
C GLY A 37 20.39 -3.59 -16.19
N ASP A 38 21.11 -4.47 -15.47
CA ASP A 38 21.28 -5.87 -15.84
C ASP A 38 19.98 -6.67 -15.61
N HIS A 39 18.99 -6.40 -16.47
CA HIS A 39 17.71 -7.08 -16.51
C HIS A 39 17.44 -7.67 -17.88
N GLY A 40 17.08 -8.94 -17.94
CA GLY A 40 16.78 -9.65 -19.18
C GLY A 40 15.75 -10.76 -18.97
N HIS A 41 15.68 -11.68 -19.92
CA HIS A 41 14.75 -12.81 -19.90
C HIS A 41 14.93 -13.75 -18.69
N LEU A 42 16.07 -13.69 -18.02
CA LEU A 42 16.35 -14.39 -16.75
C LEU A 42 16.18 -13.49 -15.51
N GLY A 43 15.53 -12.35 -15.64
CA GLY A 43 15.36 -11.38 -14.55
C GLY A 43 16.62 -10.55 -14.28
N TRP A 44 16.70 -9.94 -13.11
CA TRP A 44 17.83 -9.14 -12.66
C TRP A 44 19.06 -10.00 -12.35
N GLY A 45 20.23 -9.60 -12.86
CA GLY A 45 21.48 -10.30 -12.61
C GLY A 45 21.42 -11.80 -12.96
N LYS A 46 20.56 -12.20 -13.87
CA LYS A 46 20.32 -13.61 -14.27
C LYS A 46 19.88 -14.52 -13.11
N THR A 47 19.35 -13.98 -12.04
CA THR A 47 18.93 -14.69 -10.82
C THR A 47 17.51 -15.26 -10.88
N ARG A 48 16.78 -15.01 -11.95
CA ARG A 48 15.34 -15.24 -12.10
C ARG A 48 14.46 -14.34 -11.21
N ILE A 49 15.04 -13.41 -10.46
CA ILE A 49 14.29 -12.41 -9.71
C ILE A 49 13.81 -11.33 -10.68
N GLY A 50 12.53 -10.96 -10.60
CA GLY A 50 11.93 -10.01 -11.53
C GLY A 50 11.68 -10.57 -12.93
N ASN A 51 11.72 -11.90 -13.12
CA ASN A 51 11.36 -12.54 -14.40
C ASN A 51 9.84 -12.67 -14.53
N PHE A 52 9.16 -11.53 -14.61
CA PHE A 52 7.71 -11.42 -14.81
C PHE A 52 7.40 -10.03 -15.39
N TRP A 53 6.18 -9.85 -15.88
CA TRP A 53 5.74 -8.56 -16.41
C TRP A 53 5.79 -7.48 -15.31
N GLY A 54 6.49 -6.38 -15.56
CA GLY A 54 6.76 -5.34 -14.55
C GLY A 54 7.98 -5.60 -13.64
N GLY A 55 8.68 -6.73 -13.80
CA GLY A 55 9.86 -7.06 -13.00
C GLY A 55 11.08 -6.15 -13.23
N GLN A 56 11.06 -5.33 -14.28
CA GLN A 56 12.06 -4.26 -14.48
C GLN A 56 11.89 -3.09 -13.50
N THR A 57 10.71 -2.97 -12.89
CA THR A 57 10.37 -1.89 -11.96
C THR A 57 10.79 -2.22 -10.52
N ILE A 58 10.36 -1.37 -9.59
CA ILE A 58 10.60 -1.52 -8.15
C ILE A 58 10.21 -2.92 -7.62
N GLN A 59 9.22 -3.57 -8.25
CA GLN A 59 8.74 -4.89 -7.86
C GLN A 59 9.75 -6.01 -8.11
N GLY A 60 10.68 -5.85 -9.03
CA GLY A 60 11.73 -6.83 -9.29
C GLY A 60 13.11 -6.39 -8.79
N ILE A 61 13.45 -5.10 -8.89
CA ILE A 61 14.77 -4.63 -8.51
C ILE A 61 14.99 -4.63 -6.98
N LEU A 62 13.95 -4.32 -6.17
CA LEU A 62 14.05 -4.38 -4.70
C LEU A 62 14.34 -5.81 -4.21
N PRO A 63 13.58 -6.86 -4.63
CA PRO A 63 13.93 -8.23 -4.27
C PRO A 63 15.32 -8.63 -4.74
N TYR A 64 15.74 -8.22 -5.93
CA TYR A 64 17.09 -8.48 -6.41
C TYR A 64 18.13 -7.84 -5.48
N PHE A 65 17.97 -6.58 -5.13
CA PHE A 65 18.86 -5.84 -4.26
C PHE A 65 18.99 -6.48 -2.88
N TYR A 66 17.86 -6.84 -2.26
CA TYR A 66 17.88 -7.34 -0.88
C TYR A 66 18.03 -8.87 -0.74
N TYR A 67 17.71 -9.67 -1.76
CA TYR A 67 17.92 -11.12 -1.68
C TYR A 67 19.19 -11.61 -2.35
N SER A 68 19.65 -10.92 -3.40
CA SER A 68 20.84 -11.34 -4.12
C SER A 68 22.08 -10.54 -3.76
N ILE A 69 21.96 -9.21 -3.65
CA ILE A 69 23.10 -8.34 -3.37
C ILE A 69 23.34 -8.24 -1.86
N HIS A 70 22.27 -8.02 -1.07
CA HIS A 70 22.35 -7.84 0.38
C HIS A 70 21.48 -8.86 1.15
N PRO A 71 21.75 -10.17 1.04
CA PRO A 71 20.94 -11.19 1.71
C PRO A 71 20.98 -11.01 3.24
N GLY A 72 19.83 -11.19 3.87
CA GLY A 72 19.68 -11.03 5.34
C GLY A 72 19.44 -9.61 5.81
N ASN A 73 19.45 -8.61 4.92
CA ASN A 73 19.21 -7.20 5.27
C ASN A 73 17.74 -6.77 5.12
N SER A 74 16.83 -7.71 4.96
CA SER A 74 15.40 -7.45 4.82
C SER A 74 14.56 -8.45 5.59
N PHE A 75 13.38 -8.00 6.04
CA PHE A 75 12.36 -8.83 6.66
C PHE A 75 11.06 -8.72 5.91
N GLU A 76 10.37 -9.84 5.77
CA GLU A 76 9.03 -9.88 5.23
C GLU A 76 8.01 -9.58 6.33
N LEU A 77 7.19 -8.55 6.11
CA LEU A 77 6.07 -8.23 6.97
C LEU A 77 4.87 -9.14 6.66
N ASN A 78 3.98 -9.31 7.64
CA ASN A 78 2.75 -10.04 7.41
C ASN A 78 1.88 -9.33 6.36
N ARG A 79 1.69 -9.98 5.20
CA ARG A 79 0.97 -9.41 4.05
C ARG A 79 -0.50 -9.09 4.33
N CYS A 80 -1.14 -9.79 5.25
CA CYS A 80 -2.53 -9.54 5.60
C CYS A 80 -2.69 -8.39 6.60
N VAL A 81 -1.61 -7.95 7.23
CA VAL A 81 -1.58 -6.82 8.17
C VAL A 81 -1.04 -5.56 7.51
N TYR A 82 0.10 -5.70 6.82
CA TYR A 82 0.79 -4.59 6.16
C TYR A 82 0.71 -4.75 4.66
N ASN A 83 -0.09 -3.96 3.97
CA ASN A 83 -0.37 -4.08 2.54
C ASN A 83 -1.44 -5.14 2.18
N CYS A 84 -2.51 -5.22 2.97
CA CYS A 84 -3.60 -6.17 2.73
C CYS A 84 -4.29 -5.89 1.38
N MET A 85 -4.19 -6.84 0.47
CA MET A 85 -4.83 -6.76 -0.87
C MET A 85 -6.15 -7.53 -0.93
N VAL A 86 -6.53 -8.24 0.12
CA VAL A 86 -7.70 -9.15 0.16
C VAL A 86 -7.60 -10.23 -0.93
N ASP A 87 -6.38 -10.65 -1.23
CA ASP A 87 -6.07 -11.57 -2.32
C ASP A 87 -6.32 -13.03 -1.93
N ASN A 88 -6.49 -13.86 -2.97
CA ASN A 88 -6.59 -15.30 -2.80
C ASN A 88 -5.27 -15.84 -2.21
N PRO A 89 -5.30 -16.68 -1.15
CA PRO A 89 -4.10 -17.24 -0.55
C PRO A 89 -3.35 -18.23 -1.44
N TYR A 90 -3.95 -18.66 -2.53
CA TYR A 90 -3.38 -19.69 -3.43
C TYR A 90 -2.84 -19.10 -4.72
N VAL A 91 -1.82 -19.76 -5.27
CA VAL A 91 -1.25 -19.47 -6.60
C VAL A 91 -2.20 -19.93 -7.68
N GLY A 92 -2.86 -19.01 -8.35
CA GLY A 92 -3.78 -19.35 -9.45
C GLY A 92 -4.84 -20.35 -8.99
N GLN A 93 -4.93 -21.49 -9.68
CA GLN A 93 -5.84 -22.59 -9.35
C GLN A 93 -5.16 -23.73 -8.56
N THR A 94 -3.91 -23.56 -8.15
CA THR A 94 -3.17 -24.56 -7.39
C THR A 94 -3.53 -24.49 -5.90
N ARG A 95 -3.14 -25.53 -5.14
CA ARG A 95 -3.21 -25.52 -3.68
C ARG A 95 -1.95 -24.96 -3.01
N ASN A 96 -1.01 -24.44 -3.79
CA ASN A 96 0.21 -23.86 -3.26
C ASN A 96 -0.06 -22.49 -2.66
N CYS A 97 0.42 -22.24 -1.47
CA CYS A 97 0.28 -20.95 -0.81
C CYS A 97 1.09 -19.85 -1.50
N LEU A 98 0.55 -18.65 -1.59
CA LEU A 98 1.25 -17.47 -2.08
C LEU A 98 2.52 -17.17 -1.27
N ASP A 99 2.48 -17.37 0.04
CA ASP A 99 3.59 -17.14 0.97
C ASP A 99 4.51 -18.35 1.13
N ARG A 100 4.29 -19.41 0.33
CA ARG A 100 5.04 -20.69 0.35
C ARG A 100 5.06 -21.41 1.70
N LYS A 101 4.19 -21.03 2.62
CA LYS A 101 4.03 -21.73 3.89
C LYS A 101 3.22 -23.01 3.70
N PRO A 102 3.37 -23.99 4.60
CA PRO A 102 2.58 -25.22 4.56
C PRO A 102 1.06 -24.96 4.69
N THR A 103 0.70 -23.91 5.45
CA THR A 103 -0.68 -23.47 5.64
C THR A 103 -0.84 -22.06 5.11
N CYS A 104 -1.78 -21.88 4.18
CA CYS A 104 -2.02 -20.59 3.54
C CYS A 104 -2.72 -19.62 4.49
N GLN A 105 -2.16 -18.42 4.62
CA GLN A 105 -2.85 -17.32 5.29
C GLN A 105 -3.83 -16.66 4.31
N ASP A 106 -5.12 -16.73 4.61
CA ASP A 106 -6.17 -16.11 3.81
C ASP A 106 -6.47 -14.69 4.29
N CYS A 107 -5.97 -13.69 3.58
CA CYS A 107 -6.18 -12.29 3.93
C CYS A 107 -7.65 -11.84 3.79
N ARG A 108 -8.50 -12.59 3.10
CA ARG A 108 -9.93 -12.28 2.98
C ARG A 108 -10.69 -12.48 4.29
N LEU A 109 -10.11 -13.30 5.19
CA LEU A 109 -10.66 -13.61 6.51
C LEU A 109 -10.01 -12.76 7.63
N GLN A 110 -9.18 -11.78 7.24
CA GLN A 110 -8.51 -10.92 8.22
C GLN A 110 -9.52 -10.00 8.91
N ASP A 111 -9.37 -9.86 10.22
CA ASP A 111 -10.07 -8.85 11.00
C ASP A 111 -9.65 -7.45 10.51
N PRO A 112 -10.58 -6.60 10.03
CA PRO A 112 -10.24 -5.27 9.51
C PRO A 112 -9.54 -4.38 10.54
N GLU A 113 -9.80 -4.56 11.84
CA GLU A 113 -9.15 -3.79 12.91
C GLU A 113 -7.66 -4.16 13.11
N LYS A 114 -7.24 -5.32 12.60
CA LYS A 114 -5.85 -5.77 12.65
C LYS A 114 -5.06 -5.42 11.39
N VAL A 115 -5.69 -4.77 10.42
CA VAL A 115 -5.02 -4.34 9.20
C VAL A 115 -4.44 -2.95 9.39
N SER A 116 -3.12 -2.85 9.32
CA SER A 116 -2.41 -1.58 9.44
C SER A 116 -2.36 -0.79 8.13
N SER A 117 -2.34 -1.46 6.98
CA SER A 117 -2.46 -0.81 5.68
C SER A 117 -3.13 -1.71 4.64
N ALA A 118 -4.00 -1.10 3.82
CA ALA A 118 -4.70 -1.75 2.73
C ALA A 118 -4.16 -1.26 1.38
N HIS A 119 -4.00 -2.21 0.45
CA HIS A 119 -3.60 -1.91 -0.93
C HIS A 119 -4.77 -2.18 -1.88
N PHE A 120 -5.40 -1.12 -2.33
CA PHE A 120 -6.59 -1.17 -3.18
C PHE A 120 -6.27 -1.62 -4.61
N THR A 121 -6.11 -2.93 -4.79
CA THR A 121 -5.95 -3.58 -6.09
C THR A 121 -7.18 -4.43 -6.39
N ILE A 122 -7.45 -5.45 -5.57
CA ILE A 122 -8.60 -6.34 -5.73
C ILE A 122 -9.89 -5.67 -5.24
N CYS A 123 -9.80 -4.93 -4.15
CA CYS A 123 -10.93 -4.17 -3.59
C CYS A 123 -11.36 -2.98 -4.44
N GLN A 124 -10.86 -2.81 -5.65
CA GLN A 124 -11.05 -1.56 -6.37
C GLN A 124 -10.63 -0.34 -5.53
N LYS A 125 -10.49 0.78 -6.17
CA LYS A 125 -10.08 2.01 -5.46
C LYS A 125 -11.33 2.74 -4.97
N PRO A 126 -11.36 3.25 -3.72
CA PRO A 126 -12.54 3.94 -3.20
C PRO A 126 -13.01 5.10 -4.10
N TRP A 127 -12.09 5.80 -4.72
CA TRP A 127 -12.40 6.91 -5.65
C TRP A 127 -12.89 6.48 -7.03
N THR A 128 -13.06 5.21 -7.30
CA THR A 128 -13.81 4.74 -8.47
C THR A 128 -15.32 4.74 -8.22
N CYS A 129 -15.75 4.93 -6.97
CA CYS A 129 -17.16 4.91 -6.58
C CYS A 129 -17.92 3.67 -7.05
N ASN A 130 -17.22 2.55 -7.20
CA ASN A 130 -17.80 1.29 -7.65
C ASN A 130 -18.14 0.38 -6.48
N GLU A 131 -19.25 -0.35 -6.61
CA GLU A 131 -19.54 -1.41 -5.65
C GLU A 131 -18.63 -2.62 -5.87
N HIS A 132 -18.21 -3.22 -4.77
CA HIS A 132 -17.42 -4.44 -4.81
C HIS A 132 -18.31 -5.65 -5.09
N LYS A 133 -18.15 -6.26 -6.26
CA LYS A 133 -19.04 -7.33 -6.74
C LYS A 133 -18.61 -8.76 -6.36
N ASN A 134 -17.36 -8.97 -5.92
CA ASN A 134 -16.87 -10.30 -5.59
C ASN A 134 -17.32 -10.71 -4.17
N PRO A 135 -18.21 -11.70 -4.00
CA PRO A 135 -18.77 -12.05 -2.70
C PRO A 135 -17.73 -12.57 -1.71
N LYS A 136 -16.63 -13.16 -2.18
CA LYS A 136 -15.57 -13.68 -1.29
C LYS A 136 -14.75 -12.58 -0.62
N ASN A 137 -14.68 -11.42 -1.25
CA ASN A 137 -13.86 -10.29 -0.79
C ASN A 137 -14.75 -9.13 -0.31
N ALA A 138 -16.06 -9.19 -0.57
CA ALA A 138 -16.96 -8.06 -0.45
C ALA A 138 -16.98 -7.44 0.94
N VAL A 139 -16.98 -8.25 1.98
CA VAL A 139 -17.09 -7.77 3.37
C VAL A 139 -15.86 -6.95 3.76
N LEU A 140 -14.66 -7.49 3.56
CA LEU A 140 -13.42 -6.80 3.96
C LEU A 140 -13.15 -5.59 3.07
N CYS A 141 -13.43 -5.70 1.77
CA CYS A 141 -13.30 -4.57 0.85
C CYS A 141 -14.29 -3.44 1.18
N ALA A 142 -15.52 -3.76 1.58
CA ALA A 142 -16.49 -2.77 2.02
C ALA A 142 -15.97 -2.03 3.28
N ASN A 143 -15.46 -2.76 4.27
CA ASN A 143 -14.86 -2.17 5.47
C ASN A 143 -13.68 -1.24 5.13
N PHE A 144 -12.83 -1.62 4.16
CA PHE A 144 -11.72 -0.77 3.74
C PHE A 144 -12.19 0.50 3.01
N HIS A 145 -13.26 0.41 2.21
CA HIS A 145 -13.87 1.57 1.58
C HIS A 145 -14.47 2.51 2.63
N ASP A 146 -15.25 1.98 3.58
CA ASP A 146 -15.85 2.76 4.66
C ASP A 146 -14.77 3.48 5.48
N LYS A 147 -13.70 2.77 5.88
CA LYS A 147 -12.56 3.37 6.58
C LYS A 147 -11.84 4.43 5.75
N TRP A 148 -11.68 4.23 4.47
CA TRP A 148 -11.04 5.22 3.60
C TRP A 148 -11.86 6.52 3.52
N PHE A 149 -13.19 6.42 3.38
CA PHE A 149 -14.07 7.58 3.39
C PHE A 149 -14.10 8.29 4.75
N LEU A 150 -14.08 7.54 5.85
CA LEU A 150 -13.97 8.11 7.20
C LEU A 150 -12.64 8.87 7.39
N LEU A 151 -11.52 8.27 7.03
CA LEU A 151 -10.21 8.92 7.10
C LEU A 151 -10.14 10.19 6.25
N ARG A 152 -10.74 10.16 5.06
CA ARG A 152 -10.87 11.36 4.23
C ARG A 152 -11.73 12.42 4.91
N ASP A 153 -12.83 12.02 5.54
CA ASP A 153 -13.71 12.92 6.29
C ASP A 153 -12.97 13.61 7.44
N GLU A 154 -12.26 12.84 8.24
CA GLU A 154 -11.39 13.33 9.32
C GLU A 154 -10.32 14.30 8.80
N PHE A 155 -9.70 13.96 7.67
CA PHE A 155 -8.72 14.84 7.02
C PHE A 155 -9.33 16.17 6.61
N GLU A 156 -10.50 16.17 5.97
CA GLU A 156 -11.18 17.39 5.54
C GLU A 156 -11.59 18.26 6.73
N ILE A 157 -12.09 17.65 7.82
CA ILE A 157 -12.40 18.36 9.07
C ILE A 157 -11.13 18.99 9.67
N ALA A 158 -10.08 18.22 9.81
CA ALA A 158 -8.83 18.67 10.44
C ALA A 158 -8.16 19.83 9.69
N HIS A 159 -8.43 19.95 8.39
CA HIS A 159 -7.86 20.99 7.53
C HIS A 159 -8.86 22.12 7.19
N GLY A 160 -10.05 22.11 7.79
CA GLY A 160 -11.08 23.14 7.56
C GLY A 160 -11.50 23.23 6.09
N LEU A 161 -11.51 22.10 5.36
CA LEU A 161 -11.88 22.08 3.94
C LEU A 161 -13.41 22.24 3.80
N ASP A 162 -13.83 22.86 2.70
CA ASP A 162 -15.24 22.98 2.35
C ASP A 162 -15.86 21.59 2.12
N ARG A 163 -16.96 21.30 2.81
CA ARG A 163 -17.69 20.05 2.75
C ARG A 163 -19.09 20.20 2.15
N THR A 164 -19.47 21.41 1.73
CA THR A 164 -20.81 21.70 1.17
C THR A 164 -21.07 21.02 -0.17
N TYR A 165 -20.02 20.53 -0.83
CA TYR A 165 -20.10 19.78 -2.09
C TYR A 165 -20.69 18.37 -1.94
N ARG A 166 -20.80 17.85 -0.71
CA ARG A 166 -21.21 16.46 -0.46
C ARG A 166 -22.67 16.23 -0.78
N MET A 167 -22.94 15.04 -1.30
CA MET A 167 -24.31 14.63 -1.58
C MET A 167 -25.01 14.18 -0.29
N GLU A 168 -26.18 14.73 -0.03
CA GLU A 168 -26.99 14.35 1.16
C GLU A 168 -27.88 13.13 0.93
N ASP A 169 -28.01 12.67 -0.31
CA ASP A 169 -28.87 11.55 -0.67
C ASP A 169 -28.44 10.25 0.02
N SER A 170 -29.43 9.50 0.50
CA SER A 170 -29.25 8.24 1.21
C SER A 170 -28.52 7.16 0.40
N ALA A 171 -28.60 7.18 -0.93
CA ALA A 171 -27.87 6.27 -1.82
C ALA A 171 -26.35 6.40 -1.68
N TYR A 172 -25.86 7.54 -1.20
CA TYR A 172 -24.41 7.85 -1.10
C TYR A 172 -23.89 7.84 0.33
N LYS A 173 -24.70 7.38 1.31
CA LYS A 173 -24.30 7.33 2.74
C LYS A 173 -22.99 6.59 2.98
N LYS A 174 -22.75 5.49 2.26
CA LYS A 174 -21.53 4.69 2.41
C LYS A 174 -20.25 5.46 2.06
N SER A 175 -20.34 6.39 1.10
CA SER A 175 -19.22 7.24 0.70
C SER A 175 -19.22 8.61 1.39
N LEU A 176 -20.04 8.81 2.41
CA LEU A 176 -20.22 10.08 3.13
C LEU A 176 -20.48 11.25 2.18
N GLY A 177 -21.20 11.00 1.08
CA GLY A 177 -21.52 11.99 0.06
C GLY A 177 -20.37 12.35 -0.89
N MET A 178 -19.25 11.63 -0.84
CA MET A 178 -18.07 11.87 -1.68
C MET A 178 -18.16 11.23 -3.05
N CYS A 179 -19.23 10.48 -3.35
CA CYS A 179 -19.57 9.94 -4.65
C CYS A 179 -20.94 10.45 -5.11
N LYS A 180 -21.03 10.94 -6.35
CA LYS A 180 -22.31 11.40 -6.95
C LYS A 180 -23.13 10.25 -7.58
N GLY A 181 -22.65 9.01 -7.48
CA GLY A 181 -23.20 7.82 -8.09
C GLY A 181 -22.17 6.72 -8.18
N PHE A 182 -22.45 5.72 -9.03
CA PHE A 182 -21.50 4.64 -9.32
C PHE A 182 -20.71 4.95 -10.60
N GLY A 183 -19.40 4.74 -10.56
CA GLY A 183 -18.49 4.90 -11.69
C GLY A 183 -17.35 5.87 -11.41
N ASP A 184 -16.29 5.75 -12.21
CA ASP A 184 -15.02 6.48 -12.03
C ASP A 184 -15.18 8.02 -12.12
N ASP A 185 -16.16 8.48 -12.87
CA ASP A 185 -16.49 9.89 -13.07
C ASP A 185 -17.37 10.48 -11.95
N LYS A 186 -17.77 9.68 -10.98
CA LYS A 186 -18.70 10.08 -9.90
C LYS A 186 -18.01 10.50 -8.62
N TYR A 187 -16.72 10.27 -8.51
CA TYR A 187 -15.94 10.70 -7.36
C TYR A 187 -15.79 12.21 -7.30
N ILE A 188 -15.99 12.77 -6.13
CA ILE A 188 -15.74 14.19 -5.85
C ILE A 188 -14.33 14.30 -5.27
N PRO A 189 -13.36 14.91 -5.98
CA PRO A 189 -12.01 15.04 -5.47
C PRO A 189 -11.93 15.89 -4.21
N ILE A 190 -10.89 15.69 -3.42
CA ILE A 190 -10.60 16.53 -2.25
C ILE A 190 -10.44 17.97 -2.75
N PRO A 191 -11.10 18.97 -2.14
CA PRO A 191 -10.93 20.37 -2.51
C PRO A 191 -9.45 20.77 -2.45
N VAL A 192 -9.03 21.53 -3.46
CA VAL A 192 -7.64 22.03 -3.51
C VAL A 192 -7.45 23.02 -2.36
N MET A 193 -6.50 22.74 -1.48
CA MET A 193 -6.13 23.68 -0.43
C MET A 193 -5.59 24.97 -1.07
N PRO A 194 -6.05 26.16 -0.67
CA PRO A 194 -5.45 27.40 -1.11
C PRO A 194 -3.95 27.42 -0.78
N ALA A 195 -3.13 28.01 -1.64
CA ALA A 195 -1.68 28.11 -1.42
C ALA A 195 -1.32 28.77 -0.08
N SER A 196 -2.18 29.64 0.45
CA SER A 196 -2.09 30.21 1.81
C SER A 196 -2.21 29.16 2.92
N GLY A 197 -2.91 28.06 2.70
CA GLY A 197 -3.03 26.95 3.65
C GLY A 197 -1.74 26.13 3.79
N VAL A 198 -0.86 26.13 2.79
CA VAL A 198 0.44 25.42 2.85
C VAL A 198 1.37 26.07 3.89
N LYS A 199 1.31 27.38 4.11
CA LYS A 199 2.06 28.06 5.18
C LYS A 199 1.56 27.68 6.58
N GLN A 200 0.25 27.50 6.76
CA GLN A 200 -0.30 27.00 8.03
C GLN A 200 0.13 25.58 8.34
N TRP A 201 0.34 24.75 7.32
CA TRP A 201 0.81 23.37 7.49
C TRP A 201 2.23 23.29 8.10
N SER A 202 3.11 24.23 7.77
CA SER A 202 4.46 24.28 8.34
C SER A 202 4.46 24.79 9.79
N GLU A 203 3.47 25.59 10.20
CA GLU A 203 3.33 26.09 11.56
C GLU A 203 2.57 25.13 12.48
N GLN A 204 1.62 24.37 11.96
CA GLN A 204 0.85 23.37 12.72
C GLN A 204 1.61 22.07 12.97
N ARG A 205 2.81 21.87 12.39
CA ARG A 205 3.69 20.72 12.69
C ARG A 205 4.25 20.70 14.12
N LYS A 206 3.75 21.49 15.03
CA LYS A 206 3.99 21.39 16.49
C LYS A 206 3.03 20.43 17.20
N GLY A 207 2.31 19.57 16.44
CA GLY A 207 1.45 18.53 16.99
C GLY A 207 2.23 17.27 17.41
N PRO A 208 1.58 16.31 18.06
CA PRO A 208 2.19 15.16 18.75
C PRO A 208 3.02 14.22 17.87
N TRP A 209 3.08 14.42 16.56
CA TRP A 209 3.89 13.63 15.60
C TRP A 209 5.36 14.06 15.52
N ASN A 210 5.79 15.09 16.27
CA ASN A 210 7.18 15.56 16.30
C ASN A 210 8.07 14.83 17.32
N VAL A 211 7.60 13.77 17.93
CA VAL A 211 8.42 13.00 18.88
C VAL A 211 8.52 11.56 18.41
N ILE A 212 9.36 11.31 17.42
CA ILE A 212 10.09 10.04 17.41
C ILE A 212 11.31 10.32 18.30
N PRO A 213 11.39 9.78 19.52
CA PRO A 213 12.59 9.90 20.32
C PRO A 213 13.74 9.25 19.55
N THR A 214 14.80 10.00 19.34
CA THR A 214 16.05 9.51 18.72
C THR A 214 16.81 8.50 19.60
N THR A 215 16.19 8.03 20.69
CA THR A 215 16.74 7.07 21.63
C THR A 215 15.80 5.90 21.85
N ALA A 216 15.60 5.09 20.82
CA ALA A 216 15.23 3.69 21.03
C ALA A 216 16.50 2.86 20.89
N SER A 217 17.16 2.61 22.02
CA SER A 217 18.12 1.51 22.14
C SER A 217 17.36 0.23 21.79
N LEU A 218 17.69 -0.36 20.68
CA LEU A 218 17.22 -1.70 20.32
C LEU A 218 18.10 -2.68 21.08
N ILE A 219 17.51 -3.34 22.07
CA ILE A 219 18.00 -4.60 22.63
C ILE A 219 17.60 -5.71 21.66
#